data_a75bc4fc43d8c5b4d1aa5a6e852fe336
#
_entry.id   a75bc4fc43d8c5b4d1aa5a6e852fe336
#
_cell.length_a   1.000
_cell.length_b   1.000
_cell.length_c   1.000
_cell.angle_alpha   90.00
_cell.angle_beta   90.00
_cell.angle_gamma   90.00
#
_symmetry.space_group_name_H-M   'P 1'
#
loop_
_entity.id
_entity.type
_entity.pdbx_description
1 polymer ?
#
loop_
_entity_poly.entity_id
_entity_poly.type
_entity_poly.pdbx_seq_one_letter_code
_entity_poly.pdbx_strand_id
1 'polypeptide(L)'
;MYFNAIFPVTNTMWIAVLLLIVGIVFIIKGGDFFVDAAVWVAEVLKMPKFLIGATIVSIATTLPEMIVSIIAVCGGNYAISIGNAVGSVTANTGLILAISAIFVSGVIERRDFGIKSILIILSTIIIFIFGLSGKFGIFPSIVLLVILIYYMYETAMSAKRAVTMKETIEATDNEEVDGKKVIVNIVKFVVGAAGIVLGADLLVENAKIVASALGVSDGIIAITIVAIGTSLPELITTITSIVKKQGDLGVGNIIGANIIDLVLILPICSFISGGNLIVEPQSMLLDAPFCLAISLIAVVPAFIFKKFTKLQGFILLAVYLLYIVLAATLQL
;
A
#
# COMPACT_ATOMS: atom_id res chain seq x y z
N MET A 1 -2.54 2.72 17.70
CA MET A 1 -2.65 3.73 18.77
C MET A 1 -4.09 4.13 19.13
N TYR A 2 -5.06 3.98 18.22
CA TYR A 2 -6.48 4.33 18.46
C TYR A 2 -7.30 3.23 19.13
N PHE A 3 -6.88 1.98 18.99
CA PHE A 3 -7.61 0.82 19.50
C PHE A 3 -7.43 0.61 21.01
N ASN A 4 -6.40 1.21 21.62
CA ASN A 4 -6.20 1.20 23.08
C ASN A 4 -7.35 1.84 23.88
N ALA A 5 -8.21 2.63 23.21
CA ALA A 5 -9.41 3.17 23.82
C ALA A 5 -10.59 2.18 23.83
N ILE A 6 -10.57 1.17 22.96
CA ILE A 6 -11.66 0.19 22.82
C ILE A 6 -11.29 -1.13 23.49
N PHE A 7 -10.01 -1.55 23.38
CA PHE A 7 -9.51 -2.76 24.03
C PHE A 7 -8.37 -2.40 24.97
N PRO A 8 -8.50 -2.67 26.29
CA PRO A 8 -7.42 -2.41 27.22
C PRO A 8 -6.18 -3.21 26.83
N VAL A 9 -5.02 -2.53 26.72
CA VAL A 9 -3.73 -3.20 26.55
C VAL A 9 -3.54 -4.10 27.77
N THR A 10 -3.61 -5.40 27.54
CA THR A 10 -3.46 -6.37 28.62
C THR A 10 -2.00 -6.77 28.69
N ASN A 11 -1.36 -6.50 29.83
CA ASN A 11 0.00 -6.97 30.13
C ASN A 11 0.08 -8.50 30.30
N THR A 12 -0.97 -9.22 29.98
CA THR A 12 -1.05 -10.67 30.20
C THR A 12 -0.79 -11.39 28.88
N MET A 13 0.33 -12.08 28.78
CA MET A 13 0.81 -12.81 27.59
C MET A 13 -0.28 -13.68 26.93
N TRP A 14 -1.11 -14.35 27.72
CA TRP A 14 -2.17 -15.23 27.20
C TRP A 14 -3.27 -14.49 26.49
N ILE A 15 -3.64 -13.31 26.97
CA ILE A 15 -4.63 -12.46 26.30
C ILE A 15 -4.05 -11.89 25.01
N ALA A 16 -2.78 -11.47 25.02
CA ALA A 16 -2.09 -11.02 23.82
C ALA A 16 -2.05 -12.12 22.75
N VAL A 17 -1.74 -13.34 23.11
CA VAL A 17 -1.77 -14.50 22.18
C VAL A 17 -3.19 -14.72 21.64
N LEU A 18 -4.22 -14.67 22.49
CA LEU A 18 -5.60 -14.80 22.05
C LEU A 18 -6.01 -13.71 21.06
N LEU A 19 -5.69 -12.45 21.37
CA LEU A 19 -6.00 -11.31 20.51
C LEU A 19 -5.22 -11.34 19.19
N LEU A 20 -3.99 -11.85 19.21
CA LEU A 20 -3.20 -12.10 18.00
C LEU A 20 -3.91 -13.12 17.10
N ILE A 21 -4.40 -14.23 17.66
CA ILE A 21 -5.17 -15.23 16.92
C ILE A 21 -6.46 -14.64 16.36
N VAL A 22 -7.18 -13.84 17.14
CA VAL A 22 -8.40 -13.14 16.69
C VAL A 22 -8.04 -12.18 15.54
N GLY A 23 -6.93 -11.44 15.66
CA GLY A 23 -6.41 -10.57 14.58
C GLY A 23 -6.17 -11.35 13.29
N ILE A 24 -5.52 -12.51 13.36
CA ILE A 24 -5.30 -13.38 12.20
C ILE A 24 -6.63 -13.80 11.55
N VAL A 25 -7.62 -14.20 12.36
CA VAL A 25 -8.95 -14.59 11.83
C VAL A 25 -9.63 -13.40 11.13
N PHE A 26 -9.56 -12.20 11.71
CA PHE A 26 -10.12 -10.98 11.11
C PHE A 26 -9.43 -10.65 9.79
N ILE A 27 -8.11 -10.76 9.72
CA ILE A 27 -7.32 -10.56 8.50
C ILE A 27 -7.75 -11.54 7.41
N ILE A 28 -7.82 -12.84 7.70
CA ILE A 28 -8.15 -13.88 6.71
C ILE A 28 -9.58 -13.67 6.20
N LYS A 29 -10.55 -13.54 7.09
CA LYS A 29 -11.96 -13.38 6.70
C LYS A 29 -12.24 -12.02 6.08
N GLY A 30 -11.61 -10.98 6.62
CA GLY A 30 -11.68 -9.64 6.04
C GLY A 30 -11.11 -9.60 4.62
N GLY A 31 -9.95 -10.21 4.41
CA GLY A 31 -9.32 -10.35 3.09
C GLY A 31 -10.20 -11.09 2.10
N ASP A 32 -10.82 -12.21 2.52
CA ASP A 32 -11.75 -12.96 1.69
C ASP A 32 -12.93 -12.11 1.21
N PHE A 33 -13.60 -11.43 2.13
CA PHE A 33 -14.76 -10.58 1.80
C PHE A 33 -14.37 -9.38 0.94
N PHE A 34 -13.25 -8.76 1.26
CA PHE A 34 -12.76 -7.58 0.56
C PHE A 34 -12.40 -7.87 -0.89
N VAL A 35 -11.61 -8.93 -1.11
CA VAL A 35 -11.18 -9.32 -2.47
C VAL A 35 -12.37 -9.81 -3.30
N ASP A 36 -13.29 -10.61 -2.74
CA ASP A 36 -14.49 -11.06 -3.44
C ASP A 36 -15.36 -9.87 -3.89
N ALA A 37 -15.55 -8.90 -3.00
CA ALA A 37 -16.32 -7.70 -3.33
C ALA A 37 -15.62 -6.85 -4.39
N ALA A 38 -14.29 -6.68 -4.30
CA ALA A 38 -13.51 -5.93 -5.29
C ALA A 38 -13.54 -6.60 -6.68
N VAL A 39 -13.47 -7.92 -6.74
CA VAL A 39 -13.60 -8.69 -7.99
C VAL A 39 -15.00 -8.51 -8.57
N TRP A 40 -16.04 -8.62 -7.74
CA TRP A 40 -17.41 -8.39 -8.19
C TRP A 40 -17.61 -6.95 -8.73
N VAL A 41 -17.06 -5.93 -8.08
CA VAL A 41 -17.08 -4.54 -8.58
C VAL A 41 -16.43 -4.45 -9.96
N ALA A 42 -15.27 -5.11 -10.15
CA ALA A 42 -14.59 -5.12 -11.44
C ALA A 42 -15.44 -5.76 -12.55
N GLU A 43 -16.14 -6.83 -12.22
CA GLU A 43 -17.05 -7.54 -13.16
C GLU A 43 -18.26 -6.68 -13.52
N VAL A 44 -18.96 -6.11 -12.53
CA VAL A 44 -20.14 -5.26 -12.74
C VAL A 44 -19.80 -3.99 -13.53
N LEU A 45 -18.67 -3.35 -13.21
CA LEU A 45 -18.22 -2.16 -13.92
C LEU A 45 -17.56 -2.49 -15.27
N LYS A 46 -17.41 -3.78 -15.63
CA LYS A 46 -16.70 -4.26 -16.82
C LYS A 46 -15.26 -3.73 -16.92
N MET A 47 -14.66 -3.41 -15.77
CA MET A 47 -13.32 -2.84 -15.66
C MET A 47 -12.25 -3.92 -15.42
N PRO A 48 -11.00 -3.72 -15.90
CA PRO A 48 -9.87 -4.57 -15.52
C PRO A 48 -9.66 -4.60 -14.01
N LYS A 49 -9.41 -5.79 -13.45
CA LYS A 49 -9.17 -5.96 -12.01
C LYS A 49 -7.98 -5.14 -11.51
N PHE A 50 -6.95 -4.97 -12.35
CA PHE A 50 -5.82 -4.08 -12.07
C PHE A 50 -6.26 -2.64 -11.78
N LEU A 51 -7.20 -2.07 -12.54
CA LEU A 51 -7.68 -0.70 -12.33
C LEU A 51 -8.50 -0.57 -11.04
N ILE A 52 -9.32 -1.57 -10.71
CA ILE A 52 -10.05 -1.59 -9.43
C ILE A 52 -9.07 -1.70 -8.26
N GLY A 53 -8.03 -2.54 -8.40
CA GLY A 53 -6.92 -2.61 -7.45
C GLY A 53 -6.25 -1.25 -7.27
N ALA A 54 -5.86 -0.61 -8.37
CA ALA A 54 -5.14 0.66 -8.37
C ALA A 54 -6.00 1.89 -8.00
N THR A 55 -7.26 1.73 -7.66
CA THR A 55 -8.17 2.81 -7.27
C THR A 55 -8.91 2.51 -5.97
N ILE A 56 -10.06 1.85 -6.08
CA ILE A 56 -10.98 1.64 -4.95
C ILE A 56 -10.31 0.83 -3.84
N VAL A 57 -9.58 -0.23 -4.22
CA VAL A 57 -8.92 -1.11 -3.25
C VAL A 57 -7.76 -0.39 -2.59
N SER A 58 -6.88 0.26 -3.36
CA SER A 58 -5.72 0.97 -2.83
C SER A 58 -6.12 2.15 -1.93
N ILE A 59 -7.15 2.93 -2.27
CA ILE A 59 -7.66 3.98 -1.38
C ILE A 59 -8.09 3.40 -0.03
N ALA A 60 -8.81 2.28 -0.04
CA ALA A 60 -9.32 1.67 1.17
C ALA A 60 -8.21 1.09 2.05
N THR A 61 -7.17 0.48 1.46
CA THR A 61 -6.06 -0.11 2.20
C THR A 61 -5.06 0.93 2.70
N THR A 62 -4.90 2.07 1.99
CA THR A 62 -3.98 3.17 2.36
C THR A 62 -4.59 4.18 3.35
N LEU A 63 -5.87 4.03 3.71
CA LEU A 63 -6.50 4.89 4.73
C LEU A 63 -5.75 4.88 6.08
N PRO A 64 -5.29 3.74 6.62
CA PRO A 64 -4.51 3.71 7.85
C PRO A 64 -3.23 4.56 7.78
N GLU A 65 -2.46 4.43 6.70
CA GLU A 65 -1.25 5.20 6.46
C GLU A 65 -1.53 6.70 6.41
N MET A 66 -2.62 7.08 5.74
CA MET A 66 -3.05 8.47 5.65
C MET A 66 -3.42 9.03 7.03
N ILE A 67 -4.18 8.29 7.81
CA ILE A 67 -4.58 8.69 9.16
C ILE A 67 -3.36 8.82 10.07
N VAL A 68 -2.46 7.84 10.09
CA VAL A 68 -1.22 7.87 10.88
C VAL A 68 -0.36 9.08 10.51
N SER A 69 -0.16 9.33 9.22
CA SER A 69 0.64 10.47 8.73
C SER A 69 0.03 11.82 9.10
N ILE A 70 -1.29 11.99 8.94
CA ILE A 70 -2.00 13.23 9.29
C ILE A 70 -1.89 13.50 10.80
N ILE A 71 -2.10 12.48 11.63
CA ILE A 71 -2.03 12.66 13.09
C ILE A 71 -0.61 12.96 13.54
N ALA A 72 0.39 12.30 12.94
CA ALA A 72 1.79 12.58 13.22
C ALA A 72 2.12 14.06 12.94
N VAL A 73 1.68 14.58 11.79
CA VAL A 73 1.89 16.00 11.44
C VAL A 73 1.14 16.94 12.36
N CYS A 74 -0.11 16.65 12.70
CA CYS A 74 -0.87 17.46 13.67
C CYS A 74 -0.22 17.47 15.06
N GLY A 75 0.49 16.39 15.41
CA GLY A 75 1.28 16.28 16.65
C GLY A 75 2.69 16.87 16.56
N GLY A 76 3.09 17.46 15.43
CA GLY A 76 4.43 18.01 15.21
C GLY A 76 5.52 16.97 14.88
N ASN A 77 5.16 15.71 14.69
CA ASN A 77 6.08 14.61 14.35
C ASN A 77 6.21 14.45 12.82
N TYR A 78 6.83 15.41 12.17
CA TYR A 78 6.93 15.49 10.72
C TYR A 78 7.70 14.33 10.08
N ALA A 79 8.75 13.84 10.76
CA ALA A 79 9.56 12.72 10.31
C ALA A 79 8.74 11.43 10.10
N ILE A 80 7.82 11.15 11.02
CA ILE A 80 6.93 9.98 10.92
C ILE A 80 6.11 10.02 9.64
N SER A 81 5.63 11.20 9.22
CA SER A 81 4.82 11.34 8.02
C SER A 81 5.59 11.01 6.73
N ILE A 82 6.82 11.51 6.60
CA ILE A 82 7.67 11.24 5.44
C ILE A 82 8.14 9.80 5.46
N GLY A 83 8.66 9.35 6.61
CA GLY A 83 9.12 7.98 6.79
C GLY A 83 8.01 6.95 6.53
N ASN A 84 6.77 7.22 6.97
CA ASN A 84 5.63 6.36 6.69
C ASN A 84 5.32 6.29 5.19
N ALA A 85 5.21 7.42 4.48
CA ALA A 85 4.90 7.42 3.05
C ALA A 85 5.99 6.76 2.20
N VAL A 86 7.27 7.13 2.39
CA VAL A 86 8.39 6.57 1.62
C VAL A 86 8.68 5.12 2.04
N GLY A 87 8.56 4.83 3.33
CA GLY A 87 8.73 3.48 3.87
C GLY A 87 7.66 2.52 3.39
N SER A 88 6.38 2.93 3.33
CA SER A 88 5.29 2.12 2.77
C SER A 88 5.53 1.79 1.30
N VAL A 89 5.95 2.76 0.47
CA VAL A 89 6.30 2.48 -0.95
C VAL A 89 7.45 1.49 -1.05
N THR A 90 8.46 1.62 -0.18
CA THR A 90 9.62 0.72 -0.13
C THR A 90 9.19 -0.69 0.28
N ALA A 91 8.35 -0.84 1.29
CA ALA A 91 7.81 -2.12 1.75
C ALA A 91 6.84 -2.73 0.72
N ASN A 92 5.91 -1.95 0.20
CA ASN A 92 4.95 -2.38 -0.80
C ASN A 92 5.64 -2.91 -2.05
N THR A 93 6.71 -2.25 -2.50
CA THR A 93 7.45 -2.67 -3.70
C THR A 93 8.49 -3.74 -3.40
N GLY A 94 9.28 -3.57 -2.33
CA GLY A 94 10.39 -4.45 -2.00
C GLY A 94 9.99 -5.77 -1.35
N LEU A 95 8.88 -5.79 -0.61
CA LEU A 95 8.36 -6.99 0.04
C LEU A 95 7.10 -7.51 -0.67
N ILE A 96 6.05 -6.70 -0.78
CA ILE A 96 4.72 -7.20 -1.18
C ILE A 96 4.69 -7.49 -2.68
N LEU A 97 5.18 -6.57 -3.52
CA LEU A 97 5.30 -6.80 -4.96
C LEU A 97 6.33 -7.90 -5.28
N ALA A 98 7.39 -8.02 -4.48
CA ALA A 98 8.36 -9.11 -4.61
C ALA A 98 7.68 -10.47 -4.41
N ILE A 99 6.87 -10.63 -3.35
CA ILE A 99 6.07 -11.84 -3.12
C ILE A 99 5.13 -12.08 -4.32
N SER A 100 4.43 -11.04 -4.78
CA SER A 100 3.55 -11.13 -5.94
C SER A 100 4.32 -11.62 -7.19
N ALA A 101 5.49 -11.07 -7.47
CA ALA A 101 6.32 -11.45 -8.62
C ALA A 101 6.83 -12.89 -8.56
N ILE A 102 7.05 -13.42 -7.35
CA ILE A 102 7.48 -14.82 -7.16
C ILE A 102 6.32 -15.80 -7.44
N PHE A 103 5.11 -15.48 -6.99
CA PHE A 103 3.97 -16.40 -7.05
C PHE A 103 3.02 -16.16 -8.22
N VAL A 104 2.96 -14.95 -8.76
CA VAL A 104 2.10 -14.57 -9.89
C VAL A 104 2.93 -14.44 -11.16
N SER A 105 2.77 -15.39 -12.07
CA SER A 105 3.35 -15.30 -13.42
C SER A 105 2.27 -14.74 -14.35
N GLY A 106 2.24 -13.43 -14.55
CA GLY A 106 1.25 -12.76 -15.41
C GLY A 106 1.89 -11.82 -16.41
N VAL A 107 1.24 -11.65 -17.56
CA VAL A 107 1.59 -10.63 -18.55
C VAL A 107 1.05 -9.30 -18.04
N ILE A 108 1.91 -8.30 -17.94
CA ILE A 108 1.53 -6.97 -17.52
C ILE A 108 1.04 -6.18 -18.73
N GLU A 109 -0.13 -5.56 -18.62
CA GLU A 109 -0.58 -4.62 -19.63
C GLU A 109 0.31 -3.38 -19.61
N ARG A 110 1.13 -3.23 -20.65
CA ARG A 110 2.22 -2.22 -20.70
C ARG A 110 1.77 -0.81 -20.44
N ARG A 111 0.59 -0.47 -20.92
CA ARG A 111 0.11 0.92 -20.88
C ARG A 111 -0.28 1.32 -19.47
N ASP A 112 -1.16 0.56 -18.85
CA ASP A 112 -1.71 0.92 -17.53
C ASP A 112 -0.67 0.80 -16.44
N PHE A 113 0.13 -0.27 -16.47
CA PHE A 113 1.25 -0.43 -15.54
C PHE A 113 2.35 0.60 -15.77
N GLY A 114 2.75 0.84 -17.04
CA GLY A 114 3.89 1.69 -17.37
C GLY A 114 3.69 3.14 -16.97
N ILE A 115 2.54 3.74 -17.29
CA ILE A 115 2.24 5.13 -16.92
C ILE A 115 2.26 5.30 -15.40
N LYS A 116 1.56 4.43 -14.67
CA LYS A 116 1.48 4.49 -13.21
C LYS A 116 2.85 4.31 -12.55
N SER A 117 3.66 3.40 -13.06
CA SER A 117 5.02 3.16 -12.56
C SER A 117 5.96 4.34 -12.82
N ILE A 118 5.84 5.01 -13.98
CA ILE A 118 6.60 6.24 -14.26
C ILE A 118 6.20 7.34 -13.28
N LEU A 119 4.92 7.46 -12.94
CA LEU A 119 4.46 8.45 -11.96
C LEU A 119 5.05 8.18 -10.56
N ILE A 120 5.16 6.91 -10.13
CA ILE A 120 5.84 6.55 -8.87
C ILE A 120 7.30 7.02 -8.88
N ILE A 121 8.04 6.66 -9.94
CA ILE A 121 9.46 7.05 -10.06
C ILE A 121 9.63 8.57 -10.06
N LEU A 122 8.80 9.27 -10.85
CA LEU A 122 8.84 10.73 -10.92
C LEU A 122 8.53 11.36 -9.56
N SER A 123 7.52 10.87 -8.86
CA SER A 123 7.15 11.36 -7.52
C SER A 123 8.27 11.13 -6.51
N THR A 124 8.90 9.94 -6.52
CA THR A 124 10.03 9.64 -5.64
C THR A 124 11.23 10.56 -5.94
N ILE A 125 11.52 10.84 -7.21
CA ILE A 125 12.59 11.78 -7.60
C ILE A 125 12.28 13.21 -7.10
N ILE A 126 11.03 13.68 -7.24
CA ILE A 126 10.61 14.99 -6.74
C ILE A 126 10.80 15.05 -5.22
N ILE A 127 10.36 14.04 -4.49
CA ILE A 127 10.52 13.99 -3.04
C ILE A 127 11.99 14.01 -2.65
N PHE A 128 12.82 13.22 -3.34
CA PHE A 128 14.26 13.20 -3.09
C PHE A 128 14.92 14.56 -3.33
N ILE A 129 14.70 15.17 -4.52
CA ILE A 129 15.34 16.44 -4.88
C ILE A 129 14.92 17.57 -3.91
N PHE A 130 13.63 17.71 -3.66
CA PHE A 130 13.15 18.80 -2.79
C PHE A 130 13.41 18.51 -1.31
N GLY A 131 13.43 17.24 -0.90
CA GLY A 131 13.78 16.84 0.46
C GLY A 131 15.22 17.11 0.86
N LEU A 132 16.16 17.19 -0.11
CA LEU A 132 17.58 17.55 0.14
C LEU A 132 17.75 18.92 0.84
N SER A 133 16.77 19.81 0.72
CA SER A 133 16.78 21.08 1.44
C SER A 133 16.48 20.96 2.94
N GLY A 134 16.20 19.76 3.46
CA GLY A 134 15.78 19.49 4.83
C GLY A 134 14.31 19.83 5.12
N LYS A 135 13.56 20.29 4.10
CA LYS A 135 12.14 20.62 4.23
C LYS A 135 11.39 20.30 2.95
N PHE A 136 10.21 19.70 3.10
CA PHE A 136 9.29 19.49 2.00
C PHE A 136 8.18 20.53 2.04
N GLY A 137 8.20 21.44 1.06
CA GLY A 137 7.38 22.65 1.06
C GLY A 137 6.11 22.54 0.23
N ILE A 138 5.38 23.66 0.16
CA ILE A 138 4.12 23.77 -0.60
C ILE A 138 4.34 23.58 -2.11
N PHE A 139 5.41 24.13 -2.67
CA PHE A 139 5.65 24.03 -4.12
C PHE A 139 5.78 22.57 -4.61
N PRO A 140 6.66 21.71 -4.07
CA PRO A 140 6.71 20.31 -4.47
C PRO A 140 5.41 19.57 -4.18
N SER A 141 4.66 19.95 -3.14
CA SER A 141 3.35 19.38 -2.85
C SER A 141 2.33 19.67 -3.94
N ILE A 142 2.31 20.88 -4.49
CA ILE A 142 1.46 21.23 -5.63
C ILE A 142 1.86 20.41 -6.86
N VAL A 143 3.16 20.23 -7.11
CA VAL A 143 3.64 19.38 -8.23
C VAL A 143 3.16 17.94 -8.07
N LEU A 144 3.22 17.37 -6.87
CA LEU A 144 2.70 16.02 -6.60
C LEU A 144 1.17 15.95 -6.78
N LEU A 145 0.42 16.98 -6.38
CA LEU A 145 -1.04 17.02 -6.64
C LEU A 145 -1.37 17.10 -8.12
N VAL A 146 -0.56 17.76 -8.94
CA VAL A 146 -0.71 17.73 -10.40
C VAL A 146 -0.51 16.31 -10.93
N ILE A 147 0.47 15.56 -10.39
CA ILE A 147 0.66 14.14 -10.71
C ILE A 147 -0.57 13.32 -10.28
N LEU A 148 -1.15 13.59 -9.10
CA LEU A 148 -2.38 12.93 -8.66
C LEU A 148 -3.54 13.17 -9.63
N ILE A 149 -3.77 14.42 -10.04
CA ILE A 149 -4.81 14.77 -11.01
C ILE A 149 -4.60 14.04 -12.33
N TYR A 150 -3.37 14.01 -12.83
CA TYR A 150 -3.04 13.25 -14.03
C TYR A 150 -3.26 11.75 -13.87
N TYR A 151 -2.87 11.17 -12.73
CA TYR A 151 -3.12 9.77 -12.39
C TYR A 151 -4.62 9.43 -12.41
N MET A 152 -5.44 10.26 -11.77
CA MET A 152 -6.89 10.08 -11.73
C MET A 152 -7.50 10.20 -13.14
N TYR A 153 -7.09 11.19 -13.92
CA TYR A 153 -7.52 11.36 -15.30
C TYR A 153 -7.16 10.15 -16.18
N GLU A 154 -5.91 9.72 -16.13
CA GLU A 154 -5.43 8.58 -16.92
C GLU A 154 -6.14 7.29 -16.53
N THR A 155 -6.35 7.06 -15.24
CA THR A 155 -7.06 5.89 -14.74
C THR A 155 -8.53 5.89 -15.18
N ALA A 156 -9.21 7.03 -15.14
CA ALA A 156 -10.58 7.17 -15.65
C ALA A 156 -10.66 6.93 -17.17
N MET A 157 -9.68 7.42 -17.93
CA MET A 157 -9.62 7.17 -19.38
C MET A 157 -9.32 5.72 -19.73
N SER A 158 -8.47 5.05 -18.95
CA SER A 158 -8.20 3.61 -19.11
C SER A 158 -9.44 2.77 -18.80
N ALA A 159 -10.16 3.12 -17.73
CA ALA A 159 -11.44 2.49 -17.38
C ALA A 159 -12.46 2.65 -18.51
N LYS A 160 -12.66 3.87 -19.02
CA LYS A 160 -13.58 4.14 -20.12
C LYS A 160 -13.23 3.32 -21.37
N ARG A 161 -11.95 3.27 -21.75
CA ARG A 161 -11.49 2.46 -22.89
C ARG A 161 -11.79 0.97 -22.71
N ALA A 162 -11.53 0.43 -21.52
CA ALA A 162 -11.77 -0.96 -21.22
C ALA A 162 -13.26 -1.33 -21.31
N VAL A 163 -14.13 -0.48 -20.78
CA VAL A 163 -15.59 -0.65 -20.87
C VAL A 163 -16.06 -0.61 -22.34
N THR A 164 -15.65 0.40 -23.10
CA THR A 164 -16.04 0.53 -24.51
C THR A 164 -15.56 -0.66 -25.35
N MET A 165 -14.35 -1.17 -25.11
CA MET A 165 -13.84 -2.37 -25.82
C MET A 165 -14.68 -3.62 -25.51
N LYS A 166 -15.07 -3.82 -24.24
CA LYS A 166 -15.94 -4.94 -23.85
C LYS A 166 -17.34 -4.84 -24.46
N GLU A 167 -17.95 -3.66 -24.41
CA GLU A 167 -19.27 -3.43 -25.03
C GLU A 167 -19.28 -3.68 -26.55
N THR A 168 -18.16 -3.42 -27.23
CA THR A 168 -18.01 -3.69 -28.67
C THR A 168 -17.91 -5.19 -28.97
N ILE A 169 -17.33 -5.97 -28.05
CA ILE A 169 -17.11 -7.41 -28.22
C ILE A 169 -18.32 -8.22 -27.76
N GLU A 170 -18.93 -7.80 -26.64
CA GLU A 170 -20.07 -8.48 -26.00
C GLU A 170 -21.36 -7.70 -26.33
N ALA A 171 -21.82 -7.76 -27.57
CA ALA A 171 -23.05 -7.06 -28.02
C ALA A 171 -24.35 -7.63 -27.43
N THR A 172 -24.31 -8.55 -26.47
CA THR A 172 -25.47 -9.18 -25.83
C THR A 172 -25.17 -9.51 -24.38
N ASP A 173 -25.91 -8.90 -23.53
CA ASP A 173 -26.43 -9.18 -22.20
C ASP A 173 -26.15 -8.04 -21.21
N ASN A 174 -27.09 -7.11 -21.18
CA ASN A 174 -27.32 -6.26 -20.01
C ASN A 174 -28.03 -7.14 -18.95
N GLU A 175 -27.27 -7.95 -18.20
CA GLU A 175 -27.78 -8.51 -16.97
C GLU A 175 -28.16 -7.35 -16.03
N GLU A 176 -29.42 -7.20 -15.70
CA GLU A 176 -29.85 -6.27 -14.66
C GLU A 176 -29.14 -6.63 -13.36
N VAL A 177 -28.35 -5.69 -12.84
CA VAL A 177 -27.61 -5.88 -11.58
C VAL A 177 -28.64 -5.91 -10.43
N ASP A 178 -28.84 -7.07 -9.83
CA ASP A 178 -29.76 -7.23 -8.68
C ASP A 178 -29.31 -6.32 -7.52
N GLY A 179 -30.20 -5.41 -7.12
CA GLY A 179 -29.95 -4.45 -6.03
C GLY A 179 -29.55 -5.12 -4.71
N LYS A 180 -30.02 -6.35 -4.44
CA LYS A 180 -29.59 -7.12 -3.27
C LYS A 180 -28.12 -7.52 -3.37
N LYS A 181 -27.65 -7.94 -4.56
CA LYS A 181 -26.23 -8.26 -4.79
C LYS A 181 -25.34 -7.03 -4.59
N VAL A 182 -25.80 -5.83 -5.01
CA VAL A 182 -25.08 -4.57 -4.79
C VAL A 182 -24.88 -4.33 -3.31
N ILE A 183 -25.95 -4.34 -2.52
CA ILE A 183 -25.89 -4.09 -1.08
C ILE A 183 -24.97 -5.11 -0.38
N VAL A 184 -25.12 -6.40 -0.71
CA VAL A 184 -24.30 -7.47 -0.11
C VAL A 184 -22.81 -7.25 -0.41
N ASN A 185 -22.44 -6.87 -1.63
CA ASN A 185 -21.03 -6.66 -1.98
C ASN A 185 -20.47 -5.35 -1.42
N ILE A 186 -21.28 -4.29 -1.30
CA ILE A 186 -20.87 -3.08 -0.56
C ILE A 186 -20.60 -3.42 0.91
N VAL A 187 -21.48 -4.17 1.55
CA VAL A 187 -21.29 -4.61 2.95
C VAL A 187 -20.03 -5.48 3.07
N LYS A 188 -19.83 -6.45 2.17
CA LYS A 188 -18.62 -7.28 2.14
C LYS A 188 -17.36 -6.44 1.99
N PHE A 189 -17.38 -5.42 1.11
CA PHE A 189 -16.25 -4.52 0.90
C PHE A 189 -15.90 -3.74 2.18
N VAL A 190 -16.89 -3.10 2.79
CA VAL A 190 -16.70 -2.28 4.01
C VAL A 190 -16.31 -3.16 5.20
N VAL A 191 -17.04 -4.27 5.43
CA VAL A 191 -16.73 -5.20 6.54
C VAL A 191 -15.38 -5.89 6.31
N GLY A 192 -15.07 -6.23 5.07
CA GLY A 192 -13.78 -6.80 4.69
C GLY A 192 -12.63 -5.84 4.95
N ALA A 193 -12.74 -4.59 4.50
CA ALA A 193 -11.73 -3.55 4.74
C ALA A 193 -11.55 -3.31 6.26
N ALA A 194 -12.65 -3.12 6.99
CA ALA A 194 -12.60 -2.98 8.44
C ALA A 194 -11.96 -4.20 9.13
N GLY A 195 -12.30 -5.41 8.69
CA GLY A 195 -11.74 -6.65 9.21
C GLY A 195 -10.22 -6.74 9.01
N ILE A 196 -9.72 -6.35 7.83
CA ILE A 196 -8.27 -6.30 7.56
C ILE A 196 -7.58 -5.28 8.47
N VAL A 197 -8.10 -4.05 8.54
CA VAL A 197 -7.49 -2.96 9.34
C VAL A 197 -7.50 -3.29 10.83
N LEU A 198 -8.65 -3.70 11.38
CA LEU A 198 -8.76 -4.07 12.79
C LEU A 198 -7.92 -5.30 13.14
N GLY A 199 -7.90 -6.27 12.23
CA GLY A 199 -7.11 -7.49 12.39
C GLY A 199 -5.61 -7.21 12.34
N ALA A 200 -5.16 -6.31 11.46
CA ALA A 200 -3.76 -5.88 11.37
C ALA A 200 -3.33 -5.16 12.65
N ASP A 201 -4.14 -4.23 13.16
CA ASP A 201 -3.87 -3.52 14.42
C ASP A 201 -3.79 -4.48 15.62
N LEU A 202 -4.75 -5.40 15.75
CA LEU A 202 -4.70 -6.45 16.77
C LEU A 202 -3.46 -7.34 16.66
N LEU A 203 -3.07 -7.72 15.45
CA LEU A 203 -1.89 -8.55 15.22
C LEU A 203 -0.62 -7.80 15.64
N VAL A 204 -0.43 -6.57 15.17
CA VAL A 204 0.78 -5.76 15.43
C VAL A 204 0.93 -5.46 16.92
N GLU A 205 -0.11 -4.92 17.56
CA GLU A 205 -0.01 -4.54 18.97
C GLU A 205 0.23 -5.74 19.90
N ASN A 206 -0.43 -6.86 19.63
CA ASN A 206 -0.24 -8.05 20.45
C ASN A 206 1.05 -8.82 20.12
N ALA A 207 1.51 -8.77 18.86
CA ALA A 207 2.82 -9.31 18.51
C ALA A 207 3.96 -8.58 19.21
N LYS A 208 3.87 -7.25 19.40
CA LYS A 208 4.82 -6.48 20.20
C LYS A 208 4.86 -6.97 21.66
N ILE A 209 3.70 -7.17 22.29
CA ILE A 209 3.61 -7.65 23.67
C ILE A 209 4.25 -9.04 23.80
N VAL A 210 3.94 -9.96 22.87
CA VAL A 210 4.50 -11.32 22.87
C VAL A 210 6.00 -11.28 22.64
N ALA A 211 6.48 -10.49 21.68
CA ALA A 211 7.91 -10.36 21.37
C ALA A 211 8.71 -9.79 22.57
N SER A 212 8.19 -8.73 23.20
CA SER A 212 8.80 -8.17 24.44
C SER A 212 8.83 -9.18 25.58
N ALA A 213 7.77 -9.94 25.75
CA ALA A 213 7.70 -11.00 26.79
C ALA A 213 8.70 -12.15 26.53
N LEU A 214 9.07 -12.40 25.26
CA LEU A 214 10.09 -13.35 24.84
C LEU A 214 11.51 -12.78 24.90
N GLY A 215 11.69 -11.52 25.33
CA GLY A 215 12.99 -10.87 25.46
C GLY A 215 13.55 -10.29 24.18
N VAL A 216 12.73 -10.11 23.14
CA VAL A 216 13.11 -9.40 21.91
C VAL A 216 13.25 -7.91 22.24
N SER A 217 14.34 -7.28 21.81
CA SER A 217 14.59 -5.85 22.07
C SER A 217 13.58 -4.95 21.33
N ASP A 218 13.23 -3.81 21.96
CA ASP A 218 12.30 -2.84 21.37
C ASP A 218 12.77 -2.34 19.99
N GLY A 219 14.07 -2.21 19.78
CA GLY A 219 14.65 -1.86 18.48
C GLY A 219 14.30 -2.87 17.38
N ILE A 220 14.45 -4.17 17.65
CA ILE A 220 14.08 -5.23 16.70
C ILE A 220 12.58 -5.23 16.44
N ILE A 221 11.77 -5.05 17.50
CA ILE A 221 10.31 -4.97 17.38
C ILE A 221 9.91 -3.80 16.48
N ALA A 222 10.50 -2.62 16.70
CA ALA A 222 10.20 -1.43 15.91
C ALA A 222 10.55 -1.62 14.42
N ILE A 223 11.72 -2.16 14.13
CA ILE A 223 12.21 -2.33 12.75
C ILE A 223 11.44 -3.43 11.99
N THR A 224 10.93 -4.44 12.69
CA THR A 224 10.25 -5.58 12.05
C THR A 224 8.74 -5.46 12.11
N ILE A 225 8.17 -5.54 13.30
CA ILE A 225 6.71 -5.65 13.48
C ILE A 225 6.01 -4.32 13.19
N VAL A 226 6.60 -3.19 13.63
CA VAL A 226 5.98 -1.88 13.43
C VAL A 226 6.15 -1.41 12.00
N ALA A 227 7.34 -1.59 11.40
CA ALA A 227 7.62 -1.14 10.04
C ALA A 227 6.76 -1.85 8.98
N ILE A 228 6.41 -3.13 9.21
CA ILE A 228 5.50 -3.87 8.31
C ILE A 228 4.04 -3.59 8.66
N GLY A 229 3.77 -3.12 9.87
CA GLY A 229 2.42 -3.06 10.44
C GLY A 229 1.44 -2.18 9.67
N THR A 230 1.88 -1.03 9.19
CA THR A 230 1.03 -0.12 8.40
C THR A 230 0.69 -0.70 7.02
N SER A 231 1.63 -1.39 6.38
CA SER A 231 1.43 -2.03 5.06
C SER A 231 0.80 -3.44 5.15
N LEU A 232 0.37 -3.89 6.33
CA LEU A 232 -0.33 -5.17 6.46
C LEU A 232 -1.63 -5.26 5.65
N PRO A 233 -2.48 -4.23 5.58
CA PRO A 233 -3.67 -4.27 4.73
C PRO A 233 -3.33 -4.56 3.26
N GLU A 234 -2.30 -3.92 2.71
CA GLU A 234 -1.81 -4.15 1.34
C GLU A 234 -1.26 -5.57 1.18
N LEU A 235 -0.47 -6.04 2.13
CA LEU A 235 0.10 -7.39 2.14
C LEU A 235 -1.00 -8.44 2.12
N ILE A 236 -1.98 -8.33 3.01
CA ILE A 236 -3.08 -9.29 3.14
C ILE A 236 -3.96 -9.29 1.90
N THR A 237 -4.34 -8.10 1.41
CA THR A 237 -5.11 -7.97 0.18
C THR A 237 -4.39 -8.60 -1.00
N THR A 238 -3.08 -8.40 -1.11
CA THR A 238 -2.27 -8.98 -2.19
C THR A 238 -2.15 -10.50 -2.04
N ILE A 239 -1.85 -11.03 -0.86
CA ILE A 239 -1.77 -12.47 -0.62
C ILE A 239 -3.12 -13.13 -0.91
N THR A 240 -4.22 -12.56 -0.42
CA THR A 240 -5.58 -13.08 -0.67
C THR A 240 -5.89 -13.05 -2.17
N SER A 241 -5.52 -11.99 -2.88
CA SER A 241 -5.67 -11.90 -4.33
C SER A 241 -4.88 -12.99 -5.06
N ILE A 242 -3.65 -13.29 -4.63
CA ILE A 242 -2.84 -14.38 -5.18
C ILE A 242 -3.52 -15.73 -4.95
N VAL A 243 -3.92 -16.02 -3.73
CA VAL A 243 -4.58 -17.27 -3.35
C VAL A 243 -5.88 -17.49 -4.14
N LYS A 244 -6.63 -16.41 -4.38
CA LYS A 244 -7.86 -16.42 -5.18
C LYS A 244 -7.63 -16.35 -6.69
N LYS A 245 -6.38 -16.41 -7.15
CA LYS A 245 -6.01 -16.27 -8.59
C LYS A 245 -6.45 -14.94 -9.21
N GLN A 246 -6.44 -13.88 -8.42
CA GLN A 246 -6.77 -12.51 -8.79
C GLN A 246 -5.52 -11.60 -8.72
N GLY A 247 -4.36 -12.10 -9.14
CA GLY A 247 -3.07 -11.43 -8.97
C GLY A 247 -3.02 -10.00 -9.54
N ASP A 248 -3.73 -9.74 -10.63
CA ASP A 248 -3.82 -8.40 -11.22
C ASP A 248 -4.45 -7.37 -10.27
N LEU A 249 -5.44 -7.79 -9.47
CA LEU A 249 -6.04 -6.94 -8.43
C LEU A 249 -4.99 -6.57 -7.37
N GLY A 250 -4.22 -7.56 -6.91
CA GLY A 250 -3.16 -7.33 -5.91
C GLY A 250 -2.05 -6.42 -6.42
N VAL A 251 -1.56 -6.65 -7.64
CA VAL A 251 -0.55 -5.77 -8.27
C VAL A 251 -1.10 -4.35 -8.44
N GLY A 252 -2.35 -4.23 -8.89
CA GLY A 252 -3.02 -2.93 -9.00
C GLY A 252 -3.08 -2.21 -7.64
N ASN A 253 -3.46 -2.93 -6.58
CA ASN A 253 -3.50 -2.39 -5.22
C ASN A 253 -2.15 -1.80 -4.79
N ILE A 254 -1.04 -2.54 -4.97
CA ILE A 254 0.31 -2.07 -4.62
C ILE A 254 0.67 -0.80 -5.39
N ILE A 255 0.45 -0.79 -6.69
CA ILE A 255 0.78 0.36 -7.55
C ILE A 255 -0.06 1.59 -7.17
N GLY A 256 -1.36 1.39 -6.89
CA GLY A 256 -2.25 2.46 -6.46
C GLY A 256 -1.89 3.01 -5.09
N ALA A 257 -1.62 2.14 -4.11
CA ALA A 257 -1.19 2.52 -2.77
C ALA A 257 0.11 3.35 -2.82
N ASN A 258 1.11 2.88 -3.57
CA ASN A 258 2.37 3.63 -3.73
C ASN A 258 2.18 5.04 -4.31
N ILE A 259 1.27 5.21 -5.27
CA ILE A 259 0.96 6.54 -5.80
C ILE A 259 0.28 7.38 -4.72
N ILE A 260 -0.73 6.86 -4.04
CA ILE A 260 -1.49 7.58 -3.00
C ILE A 260 -0.54 8.03 -1.88
N ASP A 261 0.35 7.15 -1.42
CA ASP A 261 1.34 7.47 -0.38
C ASP A 261 2.18 8.71 -0.76
N LEU A 262 2.67 8.76 -1.99
CA LEU A 262 3.56 9.83 -2.42
C LEU A 262 2.82 11.11 -2.84
N VAL A 263 1.71 10.98 -3.61
CA VAL A 263 1.11 12.14 -4.28
C VAL A 263 -0.17 12.67 -3.60
N LEU A 264 -0.69 11.97 -2.60
CA LEU A 264 -1.82 12.43 -1.80
C LEU A 264 -1.43 12.68 -0.34
N ILE A 265 -0.83 11.68 0.34
CA ILE A 265 -0.53 11.76 1.77
C ILE A 265 0.51 12.85 2.06
N LEU A 266 1.65 12.84 1.34
CA LEU A 266 2.70 13.84 1.56
C LEU A 266 2.26 15.28 1.29
N PRO A 267 1.55 15.61 0.19
CA PRO A 267 0.99 16.95 0.00
C PRO A 267 0.03 17.37 1.11
N ILE A 268 -0.89 16.49 1.55
CA ILE A 268 -1.80 16.81 2.66
C ILE A 268 -0.99 17.17 3.91
N CYS A 269 -0.02 16.35 4.27
CA CYS A 269 0.85 16.56 5.43
C CYS A 269 1.66 17.87 5.30
N SER A 270 2.16 18.16 4.12
CA SER A 270 2.87 19.43 3.85
C SER A 270 1.95 20.63 4.02
N PHE A 271 0.71 20.59 3.54
CA PHE A 271 -0.25 21.70 3.73
C PHE A 271 -0.61 21.89 5.20
N ILE A 272 -0.84 20.81 5.95
CA ILE A 272 -1.14 20.87 7.40
C ILE A 272 0.03 21.49 8.17
N SER A 273 1.28 21.18 7.78
CA SER A 273 2.49 21.78 8.39
C SER A 273 2.77 23.22 7.94
N GLY A 274 1.92 23.80 7.08
CA GLY A 274 2.16 25.11 6.47
C GLY A 274 3.37 25.14 5.52
N GLY A 275 3.72 24.03 4.91
CA GLY A 275 4.87 23.90 4.00
C GLY A 275 6.22 23.75 4.74
N ASN A 276 6.20 23.44 6.01
CA ASN A 276 7.38 23.23 6.84
C ASN A 276 7.53 21.77 7.27
N LEU A 277 7.21 20.82 6.38
CA LEU A 277 7.37 19.41 6.66
C LEU A 277 8.87 19.08 6.73
N ILE A 278 9.40 18.91 7.95
CA ILE A 278 10.81 18.65 8.20
C ILE A 278 11.18 17.26 7.67
N VAL A 279 12.27 17.19 6.94
CA VAL A 279 12.82 15.96 6.36
C VAL A 279 14.07 15.58 7.12
N GLU A 280 14.06 14.41 7.74
CA GLU A 280 15.24 13.91 8.46
C GLU A 280 16.34 13.43 7.52
N PRO A 281 17.62 13.48 7.94
CA PRO A 281 18.74 12.98 7.15
C PRO A 281 18.56 11.52 6.72
N GLN A 282 18.04 10.65 7.57
CA GLN A 282 17.77 9.25 7.26
C GLN A 282 16.86 9.12 6.04
N SER A 283 15.79 9.91 5.97
CA SER A 283 14.84 9.86 4.85
C SER A 283 15.50 10.21 3.51
N MET A 284 16.51 11.09 3.50
CA MET A 284 17.19 11.49 2.26
C MET A 284 18.42 10.66 1.95
N LEU A 285 19.13 10.17 2.95
CA LEU A 285 20.38 9.42 2.75
C LEU A 285 20.12 7.92 2.57
N LEU A 286 19.02 7.41 3.10
CA LEU A 286 18.71 5.98 3.08
C LEU A 286 17.33 5.71 2.45
N ASP A 287 16.23 6.23 3.01
CA ASP A 287 14.89 5.78 2.65
C ASP A 287 14.54 6.12 1.20
N ALA A 288 14.71 7.37 0.77
CA ALA A 288 14.36 7.80 -0.59
C ALA A 288 15.26 7.18 -1.67
N PRO A 289 16.60 7.06 -1.50
CA PRO A 289 17.45 6.31 -2.43
C PRO A 289 17.06 4.84 -2.57
N PHE A 290 16.74 4.15 -1.46
CA PHE A 290 16.29 2.76 -1.52
C PHE A 290 14.91 2.63 -2.14
N CYS A 291 13.97 3.53 -1.83
CA CYS A 291 12.66 3.61 -2.46
C CYS A 291 12.79 3.76 -3.98
N LEU A 292 13.67 4.66 -4.45
CA LEU A 292 13.93 4.85 -5.87
C LEU A 292 14.58 3.61 -6.51
N ALA A 293 15.60 3.05 -5.88
CA ALA A 293 16.29 1.86 -6.39
C ALA A 293 15.34 0.65 -6.51
N ILE A 294 14.55 0.38 -5.47
CA ILE A 294 13.56 -0.70 -5.45
C ILE A 294 12.48 -0.45 -6.52
N SER A 295 11.99 0.78 -6.66
CA SER A 295 11.02 1.15 -7.70
C SER A 295 11.58 0.94 -9.11
N LEU A 296 12.84 1.31 -9.36
CA LEU A 296 13.51 1.08 -10.64
C LEU A 296 13.70 -0.42 -10.93
N ILE A 297 14.13 -1.22 -9.94
CA ILE A 297 14.27 -2.67 -10.07
C ILE A 297 12.90 -3.33 -10.35
N ALA A 298 11.83 -2.82 -9.77
CA ALA A 298 10.48 -3.32 -10.02
C ALA A 298 9.99 -2.96 -11.43
N VAL A 299 10.16 -1.70 -11.83
CA VAL A 299 9.51 -1.14 -13.03
C VAL A 299 10.28 -1.46 -14.30
N VAL A 300 11.60 -1.23 -14.32
CA VAL A 300 12.39 -1.28 -15.57
C VAL A 300 12.37 -2.68 -16.20
N PRO A 301 12.66 -3.77 -15.48
CA PRO A 301 12.58 -5.10 -16.09
C PRO A 301 11.14 -5.49 -16.45
N ALA A 302 10.16 -5.14 -15.62
CA ALA A 302 8.75 -5.42 -15.90
C ALA A 302 8.27 -4.72 -17.16
N PHE A 303 8.72 -3.49 -17.41
CA PHE A 303 8.42 -2.74 -18.63
C PHE A 303 9.08 -3.34 -19.87
N ILE A 304 10.34 -3.80 -19.77
CA ILE A 304 11.08 -4.41 -20.86
C ILE A 304 10.49 -5.78 -21.22
N PHE A 305 10.33 -6.66 -20.23
CA PHE A 305 9.91 -8.04 -20.42
C PHE A 305 8.39 -8.23 -20.48
N LYS A 306 7.59 -7.20 -20.21
CA LYS A 306 6.11 -7.22 -20.13
C LYS A 306 5.55 -8.22 -19.10
N LYS A 307 6.33 -8.56 -18.11
CA LYS A 307 5.96 -9.49 -17.03
C LYS A 307 6.87 -9.32 -15.84
N PHE A 308 6.36 -9.65 -14.67
CA PHE A 308 7.21 -9.89 -13.51
C PHE A 308 7.88 -11.27 -13.62
N THR A 309 9.13 -11.35 -13.17
CA THR A 309 9.88 -12.61 -13.13
C THR A 309 10.18 -12.99 -11.69
N LYS A 310 10.28 -14.30 -11.41
CA LYS A 310 10.65 -14.79 -10.08
C LYS A 310 12.00 -14.24 -9.63
N LEU A 311 12.98 -14.17 -10.54
CA LEU A 311 14.29 -13.61 -10.24
C LEU A 311 14.19 -12.15 -9.78
N GLN A 312 13.36 -11.35 -10.46
CA GLN A 312 13.10 -9.97 -10.07
C GLN A 312 12.49 -9.89 -8.67
N GLY A 313 11.54 -10.78 -8.34
CA GLY A 313 10.98 -10.86 -6.99
C GLY A 313 12.02 -11.18 -5.93
N PHE A 314 12.92 -12.13 -6.18
CA PHE A 314 14.02 -12.43 -5.24
C PHE A 314 15.01 -11.27 -5.09
N ILE A 315 15.33 -10.56 -6.17
CA ILE A 315 16.20 -9.37 -6.11
C ILE A 315 15.54 -8.25 -5.29
N LEU A 316 14.27 -7.96 -5.53
CA LEU A 316 13.52 -6.96 -4.76
C LEU A 316 13.51 -7.28 -3.27
N LEU A 317 13.23 -8.54 -2.91
CA LEU A 317 13.23 -9.00 -1.53
C LEU A 317 14.62 -8.87 -0.89
N ALA A 318 15.68 -9.24 -1.60
CA ALA A 318 17.06 -9.12 -1.11
C ALA A 318 17.46 -7.65 -0.86
N VAL A 319 17.08 -6.73 -1.77
CA VAL A 319 17.37 -5.29 -1.62
C VAL A 319 16.53 -4.70 -0.47
N TYR A 320 15.29 -5.13 -0.31
CA TYR A 320 14.46 -4.71 0.82
C TYR A 320 15.03 -5.18 2.17
N LEU A 321 15.47 -6.44 2.27
CA LEU A 321 16.12 -6.94 3.48
C LEU A 321 17.42 -6.18 3.78
N LEU A 322 18.22 -5.86 2.75
CA LEU A 322 19.39 -5.00 2.91
C LEU A 322 19.02 -3.62 3.45
N TYR A 323 17.97 -3.01 2.91
CA TYR A 323 17.44 -1.73 3.41
C TYR A 323 17.08 -1.81 4.90
N ILE A 324 16.35 -2.84 5.32
CA ILE A 324 15.94 -3.02 6.73
C ILE A 324 17.19 -3.16 7.63
N VAL A 325 18.18 -3.95 7.21
CA VAL A 325 19.44 -4.11 7.98
C VAL A 325 20.18 -2.78 8.11
N LEU A 326 20.29 -2.01 7.03
CA LEU A 326 20.96 -0.70 7.06
C LEU A 326 20.18 0.32 7.89
N ALA A 327 18.86 0.37 7.77
CA ALA A 327 18.01 1.23 8.59
C ALA A 327 18.14 0.91 10.09
N ALA A 328 18.31 -0.37 10.42
CA ALA A 328 18.53 -0.82 11.79
C ALA A 328 19.91 -0.47 12.36
N THR A 329 20.93 -0.43 11.51
CA THR A 329 22.33 -0.33 11.96
C THR A 329 22.89 1.08 11.88
N LEU A 330 22.46 1.88 10.90
CA LEU A 330 23.09 3.18 10.63
C LEU A 330 22.63 4.32 11.55
N GLN A 331 21.43 4.21 12.18
CA GLN A 331 20.88 5.25 13.09
C GLN A 331 21.25 6.69 12.65
N LEU A 332 20.91 7.04 11.38
CA LEU A 332 21.27 8.31 10.73
C LEU A 332 20.43 9.49 11.25
#